data_eb6f067662df07b3fc865d6469e03342
#
_entry.id   eb6f067662df07b3fc865d6469e03342
#
_cell.length_a   1.000
_cell.length_b   1.000
_cell.length_c   1.000
_cell.angle_alpha   90.00
_cell.angle_beta   90.00
_cell.angle_gamma   90.00
#
_symmetry.space_group_name_H-M   'P 1'
#
loop_
_entity.id
_entity.type
_entity.pdbx_description
1 polymer ?
#
loop_
_entity_poly.entity_id
_entity_poly.type
_entity_poly.pdbx_seq_one_letter_code
_entity_poly.pdbx_strand_id
1 'polypeptide(L)'
;MEAHIKELRKSLGMTQQEFADRLHIKRSSVANYEVGRNIPTDSVIALICREFGVSETWLRTGEGDMFPPRDALQELTEMAGRFLGNQPTEIQQRAARMLFNLRPEDWELIEQRARELLGE
;
A
#
# COMPACT_ATOMS: atom_id res chain seq x y z
N MET A 1 15.44 11.88 -4.09
CA MET A 1 14.64 11.52 -2.88
C MET A 1 13.73 12.66 -2.43
N GLU A 2 14.28 13.82 -2.14
CA GLU A 2 13.53 14.97 -1.62
C GLU A 2 12.40 15.45 -2.53
N ALA A 3 12.67 15.57 -3.82
CA ALA A 3 11.67 15.97 -4.80
C ALA A 3 10.55 14.92 -4.93
N HIS A 4 10.89 13.66 -4.74
CA HIS A 4 9.93 12.55 -4.85
C HIS A 4 8.96 12.53 -3.66
N ILE A 5 9.41 12.86 -2.45
CA ILE A 5 8.54 12.97 -1.28
C ILE A 5 7.49 14.07 -1.50
N LYS A 6 7.92 15.24 -1.98
CA LYS A 6 7.02 16.35 -2.30
C LYS A 6 6.04 15.98 -3.41
N GLU A 7 6.52 15.32 -4.46
CA GLU A 7 5.70 14.87 -5.57
C GLU A 7 4.64 13.86 -5.11
N LEU A 8 5.03 12.89 -4.28
CA LEU A 8 4.10 11.93 -3.69
C LEU A 8 3.02 12.65 -2.88
N ARG A 9 3.41 13.55 -1.98
CA ARG A 9 2.46 14.31 -1.16
C ARG A 9 1.47 15.08 -2.01
N LYS A 10 1.94 15.75 -3.04
CA LYS A 10 1.08 16.53 -3.96
C LYS A 10 0.14 15.63 -4.74
N SER A 11 0.60 14.46 -5.19
CA SER A 11 -0.24 13.51 -5.93
C SER A 11 -1.37 12.95 -5.05
N LEU A 12 -1.15 12.87 -3.75
CA LEU A 12 -2.16 12.45 -2.78
C LEU A 12 -3.09 13.58 -2.35
N GLY A 13 -2.83 14.82 -2.79
CA GLY A 13 -3.62 15.99 -2.41
C GLY A 13 -3.49 16.36 -0.94
N MET A 14 -2.38 16.04 -0.30
CA MET A 14 -2.16 16.27 1.13
C MET A 14 -1.30 17.49 1.38
N THR A 15 -1.58 18.19 2.49
CA THR A 15 -0.67 19.19 3.06
C THR A 15 0.50 18.49 3.77
N GLN A 16 1.56 19.24 4.07
CA GLN A 16 2.67 18.70 4.87
C GLN A 16 2.20 18.17 6.23
N GLN A 17 1.25 18.88 6.86
CA GLN A 17 0.70 18.45 8.15
C GLN A 17 -0.08 17.14 8.03
N GLU A 18 -0.93 17.01 7.01
CA GLU A 18 -1.70 15.79 6.78
C GLU A 18 -0.79 14.60 6.51
N PHE A 19 0.24 14.80 5.69
CA PHE A 19 1.23 13.78 5.39
C PHE A 19 1.98 13.35 6.65
N ALA A 20 2.41 14.31 7.46
CA ALA A 20 3.09 14.05 8.73
C ALA A 20 2.19 13.28 9.72
N ASP A 21 0.92 13.68 9.82
CA ASP A 21 -0.05 13.03 10.71
C ASP A 21 -0.27 11.56 10.31
N ARG A 22 -0.34 11.27 9.02
CA ARG A 22 -0.48 9.89 8.53
C ARG A 22 0.73 9.03 8.87
N LEU A 23 1.90 9.61 8.94
CA LEU A 23 3.15 8.91 9.26
C LEU A 23 3.50 8.96 10.75
N HIS A 24 2.71 9.67 11.56
CA HIS A 24 2.99 9.88 12.98
C HIS A 24 4.36 10.53 13.23
N ILE A 25 4.72 11.49 12.38
CA ILE A 25 5.94 12.29 12.51
C ILE A 25 5.58 13.78 12.55
N LYS A 26 6.57 14.61 12.83
CA LYS A 26 6.36 16.07 12.89
C LYS A 26 6.32 16.67 11.49
N ARG A 27 5.49 17.70 11.30
CA ARG A 27 5.45 18.47 10.05
C ARG A 27 6.84 19.00 9.67
N SER A 28 7.61 19.46 10.66
CA SER A 28 8.98 19.96 10.44
C SER A 28 9.89 18.88 9.83
N SER A 29 9.69 17.61 10.19
CA SER A 29 10.43 16.50 9.58
C SER A 29 10.11 16.38 8.10
N VAL A 30 8.82 16.44 7.74
CA VAL A 30 8.39 16.40 6.33
C VAL A 30 8.97 17.58 5.56
N ALA A 31 8.88 18.78 6.12
CA ALA A 31 9.43 19.99 5.49
C ALA A 31 10.94 19.84 5.23
N ASN A 32 11.69 19.31 6.20
CA ASN A 32 13.13 19.10 6.07
C ASN A 32 13.46 18.04 5.02
N TYR A 33 12.66 16.99 4.90
CA TYR A 33 12.83 15.97 3.84
C TYR A 33 12.59 16.59 2.46
N GLU A 34 11.56 17.43 2.31
CA GLU A 34 11.20 18.01 1.01
C GLU A 34 12.22 19.04 0.49
N VAL A 35 12.95 19.69 1.38
CA VAL A 35 14.01 20.65 0.99
C VAL A 35 15.41 20.03 0.98
N GLY A 36 15.54 18.75 1.31
CA GLY A 36 16.82 18.04 1.31
C GLY A 36 17.71 18.33 2.51
N ARG A 37 17.18 18.98 3.55
CA ARG A 37 17.96 19.26 4.77
C ARG A 37 18.27 18.00 5.55
N ASN A 38 17.32 17.06 5.60
CA ASN A 38 17.46 15.76 6.23
C ASN A 38 17.07 14.67 5.24
N ILE A 39 17.74 13.53 5.34
CA ILE A 39 17.41 12.34 4.54
C ILE A 39 16.59 11.40 5.44
N PRO A 40 15.43 10.91 4.98
CA PRO A 40 14.66 9.94 5.75
C PRO A 40 15.48 8.67 6.02
N THR A 41 15.33 8.12 7.22
CA THR A 41 15.93 6.81 7.53
C THR A 41 15.22 5.72 6.74
N ASP A 42 15.87 4.54 6.65
CA ASP A 42 15.26 3.39 5.99
C ASP A 42 13.92 3.01 6.62
N SER A 43 13.80 3.16 7.94
CA SER A 43 12.54 2.92 8.65
C SER A 43 11.43 3.88 8.22
N VAL A 44 11.74 5.15 8.04
CA VAL A 44 10.77 6.15 7.56
C VAL A 44 10.38 5.88 6.11
N ILE A 45 11.35 5.52 5.27
CA ILE A 45 11.09 5.17 3.88
C ILE A 45 10.15 3.96 3.80
N ALA A 46 10.42 2.92 4.58
CA ALA A 46 9.56 1.73 4.65
C ALA A 46 8.14 2.10 5.12
N LEU A 47 8.03 3.00 6.10
CA LEU A 47 6.75 3.47 6.59
C LEU A 47 5.96 4.23 5.52
N ILE A 48 6.61 5.11 4.76
CA ILE A 48 5.99 5.83 3.65
C ILE A 48 5.48 4.85 2.60
N CYS A 49 6.30 3.88 2.21
CA CYS A 49 5.93 2.89 1.20
C CYS A 49 4.74 2.06 1.65
N ARG A 50 4.72 1.64 2.89
CA ARG A 50 3.63 0.83 3.45
C ARG A 50 2.33 1.63 3.62
N GLU A 51 2.42 2.86 4.12
CA GLU A 51 1.24 3.68 4.39
C GLU A 51 0.54 4.12 3.11
N PHE A 52 1.28 4.48 2.08
CA PHE A 52 0.74 5.05 0.86
C PHE A 52 0.80 4.11 -0.35
N GLY A 53 1.38 2.92 -0.20
CA GLY A 53 1.48 1.97 -1.30
C GLY A 53 2.41 2.42 -2.42
N VAL A 54 3.42 3.22 -2.11
CA VAL A 54 4.37 3.76 -3.09
C VAL A 54 5.56 2.82 -3.25
N SER A 55 6.12 2.79 -4.46
CA SER A 55 7.33 2.01 -4.74
C SER A 55 8.54 2.62 -4.06
N GLU A 56 9.29 1.80 -3.33
CA GLU A 56 10.55 2.23 -2.70
C GLU A 56 11.58 2.65 -3.75
N THR A 57 11.70 1.91 -4.86
CA THR A 57 12.60 2.25 -5.95
C THR A 57 12.27 3.61 -6.54
N TRP A 58 10.99 3.88 -6.79
CA TRP A 58 10.57 5.19 -7.27
C TRP A 58 10.87 6.29 -6.26
N LEU A 59 10.59 6.05 -4.99
CA LEU A 59 10.81 7.05 -3.93
C LEU A 59 12.30 7.41 -3.81
N ARG A 60 13.19 6.42 -3.92
CA ARG A 60 14.63 6.62 -3.82
C ARG A 60 15.27 7.17 -5.09
N THR A 61 14.85 6.67 -6.25
CA THR A 61 15.56 6.91 -7.53
C THR A 61 14.75 7.63 -8.59
N GLY A 62 13.43 7.67 -8.45
CA GLY A 62 12.52 8.19 -9.47
C GLY A 62 12.25 7.22 -10.61
N GLU A 63 12.83 6.02 -10.57
CA GLU A 63 12.64 5.01 -11.62
C GLU A 63 11.39 4.16 -11.35
N GLY A 64 10.70 3.80 -12.44
CA GLY A 64 9.49 2.98 -12.36
C GLY A 64 8.25 3.78 -12.01
N ASP A 65 7.18 3.09 -11.67
CA ASP A 65 5.90 3.70 -11.32
C ASP A 65 5.86 4.10 -9.85
N MET A 66 5.32 5.28 -9.57
CA MET A 66 5.09 5.76 -8.21
C MET A 66 4.26 4.74 -7.41
N PHE A 67 3.14 4.31 -7.99
CA PHE A 67 2.27 3.29 -7.42
C PHE A 67 2.34 2.06 -8.31
N PRO A 68 3.06 0.99 -7.87
CA PRO A 68 3.11 -0.23 -8.67
C PRO A 68 1.71 -0.84 -8.76
N PRO A 69 1.39 -1.51 -9.89
CA PRO A 69 0.12 -2.19 -10.01
C PRO A 69 0.02 -3.26 -8.93
N ARG A 70 -1.10 -3.28 -8.21
CA ARG A 70 -1.37 -4.32 -7.23
C ARG A 70 -1.69 -5.62 -7.96
N ASP A 71 -1.14 -6.72 -7.49
CA ASP A 71 -1.56 -7.99 -8.03
C ASP A 71 -2.97 -8.36 -7.54
N ALA A 72 -3.62 -9.26 -8.27
CA ALA A 72 -5.00 -9.66 -7.95
C ALA A 72 -5.11 -10.28 -6.55
N LEU A 73 -4.05 -10.91 -6.08
CA LEU A 73 -4.01 -11.52 -4.75
C LEU A 73 -4.06 -10.46 -3.64
N GLN A 74 -3.29 -9.37 -3.79
CA GLN A 74 -3.30 -8.28 -2.82
C GLN A 74 -4.66 -7.60 -2.76
N GLU A 75 -5.27 -7.32 -3.90
CA GLU A 75 -6.61 -6.74 -3.97
C GLU A 75 -7.65 -7.65 -3.30
N LEU A 76 -7.60 -8.94 -3.59
CA LEU A 76 -8.51 -9.91 -3.01
C LEU A 76 -8.34 -10.01 -1.49
N THR A 77 -7.10 -10.01 -1.01
CA THR A 77 -6.79 -10.08 0.41
C THR A 77 -7.33 -8.85 1.15
N GLU A 78 -7.16 -7.66 0.58
CA GLU A 78 -7.70 -6.43 1.14
C GLU A 78 -9.23 -6.42 1.16
N MET A 79 -9.86 -6.85 0.08
CA MET A 79 -11.31 -6.96 0.01
C MET A 79 -11.86 -7.95 1.02
N ALA A 80 -11.22 -9.11 1.16
CA ALA A 80 -11.60 -10.11 2.15
C ALA A 80 -11.45 -9.56 3.57
N GLY A 81 -10.39 -8.83 3.85
CA GLY A 81 -10.16 -8.18 5.13
C GLY A 81 -11.25 -7.17 5.49
N ARG A 82 -11.69 -6.37 4.52
CA ARG A 82 -12.79 -5.41 4.73
C ARG A 82 -14.13 -6.12 4.98
N PHE A 83 -14.36 -7.22 4.30
CA PHE A 83 -15.60 -7.97 4.39
C PHE A 83 -15.73 -8.70 5.73
N LEU A 84 -14.61 -9.20 6.25
CA LEU A 84 -14.56 -10.00 7.47
C LEU A 84 -14.32 -9.17 8.75
N GLY A 85 -14.13 -7.86 8.62
CA GLY A 85 -13.94 -6.95 9.75
C GLY A 85 -12.47 -6.62 10.02
N ASN A 86 -12.25 -5.69 10.96
CA ASN A 86 -10.95 -5.07 11.18
C ASN A 86 -10.00 -5.86 12.10
N GLN A 87 -10.47 -6.96 12.70
CA GLN A 87 -9.61 -7.77 13.56
C GLN A 87 -9.38 -9.15 12.95
N PRO A 88 -8.12 -9.62 12.89
CA PRO A 88 -7.84 -10.95 12.38
C PRO A 88 -8.41 -11.99 13.33
N THR A 89 -9.49 -12.64 12.90
CA THR A 89 -10.03 -13.80 13.56
C THR A 89 -9.27 -15.05 13.08
N GLU A 90 -9.44 -16.16 13.80
CA GLU A 90 -8.89 -17.44 13.36
C GLU A 90 -9.35 -17.82 11.95
N ILE A 91 -10.60 -17.51 11.61
CA ILE A 91 -11.16 -17.75 10.27
C ILE A 91 -10.45 -16.91 9.21
N GLN A 92 -10.18 -15.63 9.51
CA GLN A 92 -9.45 -14.74 8.60
C GLN A 92 -8.03 -15.23 8.34
N GLN A 93 -7.34 -15.70 9.38
CA GLN A 93 -5.98 -16.25 9.26
C GLN A 93 -5.97 -17.53 8.41
N ARG A 94 -6.97 -18.39 8.59
CA ARG A 94 -7.13 -19.59 7.77
C ARG A 94 -7.42 -19.24 6.32
N ALA A 95 -8.32 -18.28 6.07
CA ALA A 95 -8.65 -17.82 4.73
C ALA A 95 -7.41 -17.23 4.03
N ALA A 96 -6.63 -16.40 4.73
CA ALA A 96 -5.39 -15.85 4.20
C ALA A 96 -4.39 -16.95 3.82
N ARG A 97 -4.22 -17.97 4.66
CA ARG A 97 -3.33 -19.11 4.37
C ARG A 97 -3.82 -19.91 3.16
N MET A 98 -5.10 -20.14 3.05
CA MET A 98 -5.67 -20.81 1.87
C MET A 98 -5.43 -20.02 0.60
N LEU A 99 -5.62 -18.69 0.65
CA LEU A 99 -5.39 -17.81 -0.50
C LEU A 99 -3.93 -17.82 -0.93
N PHE A 100 -2.98 -17.85 0.03
CA PHE A 100 -1.56 -17.92 -0.28
C PHE A 100 -1.13 -19.25 -0.92
N ASN A 101 -1.86 -20.33 -0.64
CA ASN A 101 -1.52 -21.66 -1.13
C ASN A 101 -2.33 -22.06 -2.38
N LEU A 102 -3.12 -21.16 -2.92
CA LEU A 102 -3.93 -21.45 -4.10
C LEU A 102 -3.06 -21.60 -5.35
N ARG A 103 -3.35 -22.65 -6.12
CA ARG A 103 -2.75 -22.88 -7.43
C ARG A 103 -3.49 -22.05 -8.50
N PRO A 104 -2.86 -21.81 -9.67
CA PRO A 104 -3.54 -21.08 -10.75
C PRO A 104 -4.90 -21.65 -11.13
N GLU A 105 -5.06 -22.99 -11.11
CA GLU A 105 -6.34 -23.65 -11.40
C GLU A 105 -7.43 -23.29 -10.38
N ASP A 106 -7.05 -23.16 -9.11
CA ASP A 106 -7.97 -22.79 -8.04
C ASP A 106 -8.45 -21.33 -8.20
N TRP A 107 -7.57 -20.46 -8.68
CA TRP A 107 -7.91 -19.07 -8.96
C TRP A 107 -8.93 -18.92 -10.09
N GLU A 108 -8.80 -19.72 -11.15
CA GLU A 108 -9.77 -19.74 -12.24
C GLU A 108 -11.16 -20.13 -11.72
N LEU A 109 -11.24 -21.12 -10.85
CA LEU A 109 -12.50 -21.56 -10.26
C LEU A 109 -13.12 -20.47 -9.38
N ILE A 110 -12.30 -19.81 -8.55
CA ILE A 110 -12.76 -18.70 -7.70
C ILE A 110 -13.28 -17.55 -8.55
N GLU A 111 -12.58 -17.18 -9.59
CA GLU A 111 -12.99 -16.11 -10.51
C GLU A 111 -14.33 -16.45 -11.17
N GLN A 112 -14.50 -17.67 -11.63
CA GLN A 112 -15.73 -18.14 -12.23
C GLN A 112 -16.89 -18.07 -11.23
N ARG A 113 -16.70 -18.52 -10.00
CA ARG A 113 -17.71 -18.47 -8.95
C ARG A 113 -18.06 -17.05 -8.55
N ALA A 114 -17.06 -16.18 -8.47
CA ALA A 114 -17.28 -14.77 -8.17
C ALA A 114 -18.14 -14.10 -9.24
N ARG A 115 -17.89 -14.39 -10.51
CA ARG A 115 -18.71 -13.89 -11.63
C ARG A 115 -20.15 -14.38 -11.56
N GLU A 116 -20.36 -15.65 -11.23
CA GLU A 116 -21.70 -16.19 -11.01
C GLU A 116 -22.46 -15.44 -9.91
N LEU A 117 -21.78 -15.14 -8.80
CA LEU A 117 -22.37 -14.38 -7.69
C LEU A 117 -22.72 -12.94 -8.09
N LEU A 118 -21.94 -12.36 -9.01
CA LEU A 118 -22.19 -11.00 -9.52
C LEU A 118 -23.22 -10.96 -10.65
N GLY A 119 -23.72 -12.10 -11.08
CA GLY A 119 -24.69 -12.19 -12.17
C GLY A 119 -24.11 -11.99 -13.57
N GLU A 120 -22.82 -12.20 -13.70
CA GLU A 120 -22.13 -12.10 -15.00
C GLU A 120 -22.03 -13.44 -15.73
#